data_b1640cd97c3084617e5df0f642696c15
#
_entry.id   b1640cd97c3084617e5df0f642696c15
#
_cell.length_a   1.000
_cell.length_b   1.000
_cell.length_c   1.000
_cell.angle_alpha   90.00
_cell.angle_beta   90.00
_cell.angle_gamma   90.00
#
_symmetry.space_group_name_H-M   'P 1'
#
loop_
_entity.id
_entity.type
_entity.pdbx_description
1 polymer ?
#
loop_
_entity_poly.entity_id
_entity_poly.type
_entity_poly.pdbx_seq_one_letter_code
_entity_poly.pdbx_strand_id
1 'polypeptide(L)'
;MKILNVDLGDRSYPIYIGIGLLKDKKIITSHIKTKTICIVSNTTVSKLYLENLKNLLDDYQVVEAIIADGEEFKNYDSLNHIYTTLLENQCNRDTTILALGGGVVGDIAGYAAATFLRGIPFIQIPTTLLAQVDSSVGGKTGINHLLGKNMVGAFYQPQAVVIDLNVLNTLDNRQISAGLSEVIKYGLIWDKDFFEYLEQNIDNLKRLDFEHLEHVIYRSCEIKAKVVSEDEKESGIRAILNLGHTFGHAIENCLGYGEWLHGEAVGCGIVLAAKMSLAQGWLSESEFDQIKNLIARANLPIEKPDIPYENFIGAMRLDKKNKDKEIYLVLQQGIGKAIVTNNYSSSELDNIINN
;
A
#
# COMPACT_ATOMS: atom_id res chain seq x y z
N MET A 1 -8.69 -9.14 18.78
CA MET A 1 -7.96 -7.88 18.44
C MET A 1 -6.50 -8.06 18.78
N LYS A 2 -5.63 -7.77 17.84
CA LYS A 2 -4.17 -7.68 18.02
C LYS A 2 -3.73 -6.22 17.98
N ILE A 3 -2.65 -5.89 18.67
CA ILE A 3 -2.06 -4.55 18.67
C ILE A 3 -0.59 -4.70 18.29
N LEU A 4 -0.15 -3.97 17.30
CA LEU A 4 1.23 -3.87 16.86
C LEU A 4 1.68 -2.41 17.02
N ASN A 5 2.88 -2.16 17.49
CA ASN A 5 3.45 -0.81 17.55
C ASN A 5 4.49 -0.64 16.45
N VAL A 6 4.42 0.48 15.73
CA VAL A 6 5.48 0.96 14.85
C VAL A 6 6.40 1.84 15.70
N ASP A 7 7.62 1.38 15.93
CA ASP A 7 8.58 2.08 16.80
C ASP A 7 9.39 3.11 16.01
N LEU A 8 9.12 4.39 16.29
CA LEU A 8 9.76 5.56 15.67
C LEU A 8 10.10 6.63 16.72
N GLY A 9 10.36 6.20 17.95
CA GLY A 9 10.61 7.11 19.08
C GLY A 9 9.35 7.93 19.41
N ASP A 10 9.46 9.25 19.43
CA ASP A 10 8.34 10.16 19.75
C ASP A 10 7.19 10.13 18.70
N ARG A 11 7.42 9.50 17.55
CA ARG A 11 6.44 9.35 16.46
C ARG A 11 5.90 7.93 16.36
N SER A 12 6.13 7.10 17.36
CA SER A 12 5.59 5.74 17.44
C SER A 12 4.07 5.76 17.51
N TYR A 13 3.43 4.78 16.89
CA TYR A 13 1.97 4.67 16.87
C TYR A 13 1.51 3.22 16.85
N PRO A 14 0.30 2.94 17.39
CA PRO A 14 -0.28 1.61 17.38
C PRO A 14 -1.02 1.33 16.05
N ILE A 15 -1.02 0.04 15.68
CA ILE A 15 -1.89 -0.54 14.65
C ILE A 15 -2.81 -1.52 15.37
N TYR A 16 -4.11 -1.26 15.34
CA TYR A 16 -5.15 -2.13 15.87
C TYR A 16 -5.69 -3.01 14.75
N ILE A 17 -5.68 -4.32 14.94
CA ILE A 17 -6.11 -5.30 13.94
C ILE A 17 -7.15 -6.23 14.55
N GLY A 18 -8.33 -6.33 13.94
CA GLY A 18 -9.36 -7.23 14.44
C GLY A 18 -10.71 -7.08 13.73
N ILE A 19 -11.71 -7.73 14.28
CA ILE A 19 -13.07 -7.79 13.74
C ILE A 19 -13.95 -6.81 14.52
N GLY A 20 -14.69 -5.95 13.80
CA GLY A 20 -15.67 -5.04 14.39
C GLY A 20 -15.08 -3.81 15.09
N LEU A 21 -13.83 -3.45 14.78
CA LEU A 21 -13.15 -2.31 15.43
C LEU A 21 -13.81 -0.97 15.11
N LEU A 22 -14.46 -0.83 13.97
CA LEU A 22 -15.23 0.36 13.60
C LEU A 22 -16.54 0.51 14.39
N LYS A 23 -16.85 -0.42 15.30
CA LYS A 23 -17.95 -0.34 16.27
C LYS A 23 -17.46 0.01 17.67
N ASP A 24 -16.16 0.05 17.91
CA ASP A 24 -15.57 0.39 19.20
C ASP A 24 -15.10 1.85 19.20
N LYS A 25 -15.95 2.72 19.74
CA LYS A 25 -15.68 4.16 19.88
C LYS A 25 -14.36 4.46 20.57
N LYS A 26 -13.99 3.68 21.57
CA LYS A 26 -12.77 3.94 22.38
C LYS A 26 -11.49 3.78 21.59
N ILE A 27 -11.42 2.82 20.67
CA ILE A 27 -10.23 2.60 19.84
C ILE A 27 -9.91 3.85 19.01
N ILE A 28 -10.95 4.46 18.42
CA ILE A 28 -10.78 5.65 17.58
C ILE A 28 -10.54 6.89 18.45
N THR A 29 -11.38 7.09 19.47
CA THR A 29 -11.38 8.34 20.26
C THR A 29 -10.21 8.48 21.20
N SER A 30 -9.52 7.37 21.59
CA SER A 30 -8.31 7.42 22.42
C SER A 30 -7.14 8.20 21.77
N HIS A 31 -7.19 8.39 20.46
CA HIS A 31 -6.18 9.13 19.68
C HIS A 31 -6.66 10.51 19.20
N ILE A 32 -7.85 10.94 19.61
CA ILE A 32 -8.45 12.25 19.27
C ILE A 32 -8.39 13.16 20.48
N LYS A 33 -7.78 14.34 20.33
CA LYS A 33 -7.58 15.29 21.43
C LYS A 33 -8.70 16.32 21.57
N THR A 34 -9.47 16.57 20.51
CA THR A 34 -10.49 17.61 20.45
C THR A 34 -11.84 17.08 19.98
N LYS A 35 -12.86 17.92 20.06
CA LYS A 35 -14.23 17.57 19.63
C LYS A 35 -14.49 17.79 18.14
N THR A 36 -13.55 18.36 17.39
CA THR A 36 -13.68 18.56 15.95
C THR A 36 -12.83 17.55 15.20
N ILE A 37 -13.45 16.80 14.31
CA ILE A 37 -12.82 15.81 13.43
C ILE A 37 -13.23 16.04 11.98
N CYS A 38 -12.36 15.73 11.04
CA CYS A 38 -12.68 15.72 9.63
C CYS A 38 -12.54 14.29 9.08
N ILE A 39 -13.62 13.72 8.58
CA ILE A 39 -13.58 12.42 7.89
C ILE A 39 -13.32 12.67 6.40
N VAL A 40 -12.15 12.23 5.93
CA VAL A 40 -11.82 12.21 4.50
C VAL A 40 -12.13 10.82 3.98
N SER A 41 -12.96 10.75 2.93
CA SER A 41 -13.35 9.49 2.28
C SER A 41 -13.57 9.70 0.78
N ASN A 42 -13.91 8.66 0.05
CA ASN A 42 -14.31 8.76 -1.35
C ASN A 42 -15.80 8.41 -1.56
N THR A 43 -16.29 8.67 -2.77
CA THR A 43 -17.70 8.48 -3.15
C THR A 43 -18.20 7.04 -3.06
N THR A 44 -17.31 6.04 -3.06
CA THR A 44 -17.63 4.61 -2.90
C THR A 44 -17.67 4.22 -1.43
N VAL A 45 -16.60 4.49 -0.68
CA VAL A 45 -16.43 4.05 0.72
C VAL A 45 -17.37 4.83 1.66
N SER A 46 -17.62 6.11 1.38
CA SER A 46 -18.53 6.93 2.18
C SER A 46 -19.95 6.36 2.24
N LYS A 47 -20.47 5.83 1.14
CA LYS A 47 -21.79 5.18 1.08
C LYS A 47 -21.90 3.94 1.97
N LEU A 48 -20.78 3.27 2.22
CA LEU A 48 -20.74 2.01 2.98
C LEU A 48 -20.54 2.23 4.48
N TYR A 49 -19.72 3.21 4.86
CA TYR A 49 -19.21 3.28 6.23
C TYR A 49 -19.36 4.63 6.91
N LEU A 50 -19.54 5.74 6.17
CA LEU A 50 -19.50 7.09 6.74
C LEU A 50 -20.57 7.31 7.80
N GLU A 51 -21.83 6.98 7.52
CA GLU A 51 -22.93 7.19 8.46
C GLU A 51 -22.75 6.37 9.75
N ASN A 52 -22.26 5.12 9.64
CA ASN A 52 -21.98 4.31 10.81
C ASN A 52 -20.87 4.90 11.68
N LEU A 53 -19.82 5.44 11.05
CA LEU A 53 -18.73 6.10 11.77
C LEU A 53 -19.18 7.41 12.42
N LYS A 54 -20.00 8.21 11.74
CA LYS A 54 -20.60 9.44 12.30
C LYS A 54 -21.49 9.15 13.51
N ASN A 55 -22.36 8.16 13.40
CA ASN A 55 -23.22 7.73 14.51
C ASN A 55 -22.41 7.23 15.72
N LEU A 56 -21.26 6.58 15.47
CA LEU A 56 -20.35 6.19 16.55
C LEU A 56 -19.72 7.41 17.24
N LEU A 57 -19.50 8.50 16.51
CA LEU A 57 -18.83 9.71 16.94
C LEU A 57 -19.81 10.88 17.17
N ASP A 58 -21.03 10.57 17.60
CA ASP A 58 -22.16 11.51 17.79
C ASP A 58 -21.90 12.67 18.77
N ASP A 59 -20.91 12.54 19.65
CA ASP A 59 -20.45 13.58 20.58
C ASP A 59 -19.32 14.45 20.03
N TYR A 60 -18.97 14.27 18.74
CA TYR A 60 -17.96 15.07 18.02
C TYR A 60 -18.63 15.97 16.96
N GLN A 61 -18.01 17.10 16.67
CA GLN A 61 -18.33 17.89 15.50
C GLN A 61 -17.63 17.24 14.29
N VAL A 62 -18.42 16.59 13.43
CA VAL A 62 -17.91 15.88 12.26
C VAL A 62 -17.98 16.76 11.02
N VAL A 63 -16.85 16.98 10.38
CA VAL A 63 -16.71 17.62 9.06
C VAL A 63 -16.46 16.51 8.04
N GLU A 64 -17.01 16.62 6.83
CA GLU A 64 -16.89 15.61 5.79
C GLU A 64 -16.20 16.17 4.54
N ALA A 65 -15.12 15.53 4.10
CA ALA A 65 -14.45 15.85 2.85
C ALA A 65 -14.46 14.61 1.95
N ILE A 66 -15.37 14.57 0.99
CA ILE A 66 -15.57 13.42 0.12
C ILE A 66 -14.98 13.74 -1.26
N ILE A 67 -13.96 12.94 -1.66
CA ILE A 67 -13.34 13.03 -2.98
C ILE A 67 -13.94 11.99 -3.94
N ALA A 68 -13.71 12.14 -5.23
CA ALA A 68 -14.06 11.10 -6.19
C ALA A 68 -13.20 9.85 -5.97
N ASP A 69 -13.72 8.67 -6.39
CA ASP A 69 -13.02 7.40 -6.29
C ASP A 69 -12.16 7.15 -7.52
N GLY A 70 -10.92 6.72 -7.33
CA GLY A 70 -9.96 6.38 -8.38
C GLY A 70 -8.59 7.02 -8.18
N GLU A 71 -7.56 6.39 -8.75
CA GLU A 71 -6.17 6.85 -8.65
C GLU A 71 -5.96 8.21 -9.37
N GLU A 72 -6.73 8.50 -10.41
CA GLU A 72 -6.72 9.78 -11.14
C GLU A 72 -7.13 10.96 -10.26
N PHE A 73 -7.88 10.72 -9.20
CA PHE A 73 -8.31 11.74 -8.23
C PHE A 73 -7.31 11.93 -7.08
N LYS A 74 -6.20 11.21 -7.06
CA LYS A 74 -5.09 11.45 -6.12
C LYS A 74 -4.24 12.63 -6.60
N ASN A 75 -4.80 13.81 -6.63
CA ASN A 75 -4.25 14.99 -7.31
C ASN A 75 -4.43 16.29 -6.49
N TYR A 76 -3.96 17.41 -7.05
CA TYR A 76 -4.06 18.73 -6.42
C TYR A 76 -5.49 19.22 -6.22
N ASP A 77 -6.42 18.91 -7.12
CA ASP A 77 -7.80 19.38 -7.02
C ASP A 77 -8.50 18.71 -5.84
N SER A 78 -8.35 17.41 -5.68
CA SER A 78 -8.86 16.68 -4.52
C SER A 78 -8.20 17.14 -3.20
N LEU A 79 -6.90 17.40 -3.21
CA LEU A 79 -6.20 17.95 -2.05
C LEU A 79 -6.73 19.34 -1.68
N ASN A 80 -6.92 20.21 -2.67
CA ASN A 80 -7.47 21.54 -2.46
C ASN A 80 -8.91 21.51 -1.97
N HIS A 81 -9.72 20.54 -2.43
CA HIS A 81 -11.07 20.31 -1.89
C HIS A 81 -11.03 20.00 -0.39
N ILE A 82 -10.10 19.14 0.05
CA ILE A 82 -9.92 18.83 1.48
C ILE A 82 -9.54 20.10 2.26
N TYR A 83 -8.61 20.91 1.77
CA TYR A 83 -8.23 22.17 2.44
C TYR A 83 -9.38 23.16 2.52
N THR A 84 -10.12 23.33 1.44
CA THR A 84 -11.28 24.24 1.41
C THR A 84 -12.32 23.80 2.44
N THR A 85 -12.63 22.50 2.49
CA THR A 85 -13.55 21.93 3.48
C THR A 85 -13.08 22.19 4.91
N LEU A 86 -11.80 21.99 5.21
CA LEU A 86 -11.22 22.25 6.54
C LEU A 86 -11.32 23.75 6.92
N LEU A 87 -11.02 24.66 5.98
CA LEU A 87 -11.05 26.11 6.21
C LEU A 87 -12.46 26.64 6.39
N GLU A 88 -13.41 26.24 5.54
CA GLU A 88 -14.82 26.68 5.62
C GLU A 88 -15.47 26.24 6.93
N ASN A 89 -15.06 25.08 7.48
CA ASN A 89 -15.55 24.60 8.76
C ASN A 89 -14.68 25.02 9.96
N GLN A 90 -13.78 25.99 9.77
CA GLN A 90 -12.95 26.59 10.82
C GLN A 90 -12.15 25.56 11.61
N CYS A 91 -11.71 24.46 10.94
CA CYS A 91 -10.84 23.47 11.54
C CYS A 91 -9.51 24.11 11.98
N ASN A 92 -9.00 23.67 13.13
CA ASN A 92 -7.81 24.23 13.74
C ASN A 92 -6.68 23.17 13.84
N ARG A 93 -5.56 23.52 14.50
CA ARG A 93 -4.38 22.64 14.63
C ARG A 93 -4.62 21.36 15.43
N ASP A 94 -5.65 21.33 16.23
CA ASP A 94 -5.99 20.17 17.06
C ASP A 94 -7.06 19.28 16.39
N THR A 95 -7.65 19.73 15.28
CA THR A 95 -8.58 18.92 14.46
C THR A 95 -7.88 17.65 13.99
N THR A 96 -8.52 16.49 14.18
CA THR A 96 -7.98 15.21 13.73
C THR A 96 -8.64 14.79 12.42
N ILE A 97 -7.84 14.45 11.40
CA ILE A 97 -8.36 13.83 10.17
C ILE A 97 -8.52 12.32 10.39
N LEU A 98 -9.69 11.77 10.06
CA LEU A 98 -9.91 10.33 9.92
C LEU A 98 -9.89 9.97 8.43
N ALA A 99 -8.87 9.24 7.99
CA ALA A 99 -8.72 8.80 6.60
C ALA A 99 -9.46 7.46 6.42
N LEU A 100 -10.73 7.52 6.02
CA LEU A 100 -11.60 6.35 5.85
C LEU A 100 -11.62 5.92 4.39
N GLY A 101 -10.76 4.95 3.99
CA GLY A 101 -10.71 4.52 2.60
C GLY A 101 -9.52 3.62 2.26
N GLY A 102 -9.33 3.36 0.97
CA GLY A 102 -8.16 2.67 0.43
C GLY A 102 -6.90 3.55 0.43
N GLY A 103 -5.85 3.08 -0.26
CA GLY A 103 -4.55 3.76 -0.32
C GLY A 103 -4.61 5.19 -0.85
N VAL A 104 -5.45 5.47 -1.86
CA VAL A 104 -5.65 6.83 -2.39
C VAL A 104 -6.11 7.79 -1.30
N VAL A 105 -7.16 7.41 -0.56
CA VAL A 105 -7.69 8.22 0.54
C VAL A 105 -6.66 8.39 1.66
N GLY A 106 -6.00 7.30 2.04
CA GLY A 106 -4.98 7.33 3.09
C GLY A 106 -3.83 8.27 2.76
N ASP A 107 -3.31 8.21 1.54
CA ASP A 107 -2.17 9.01 1.10
C ASP A 107 -2.53 10.51 0.98
N ILE A 108 -3.65 10.85 0.35
CA ILE A 108 -4.06 12.25 0.17
C ILE A 108 -4.50 12.89 1.49
N ALA A 109 -5.23 12.16 2.35
CA ALA A 109 -5.63 12.63 3.67
C ALA A 109 -4.43 12.84 4.61
N GLY A 110 -3.47 11.90 4.57
CA GLY A 110 -2.21 12.02 5.31
C GLY A 110 -1.38 13.20 4.83
N TYR A 111 -1.33 13.48 3.52
CA TYR A 111 -0.64 14.64 2.98
C TYR A 111 -1.36 15.95 3.31
N ALA A 112 -2.70 15.95 3.26
CA ALA A 112 -3.48 17.08 3.75
C ALA A 112 -3.19 17.37 5.23
N ALA A 113 -3.15 16.32 6.07
CA ALA A 113 -2.80 16.44 7.48
C ALA A 113 -1.38 16.99 7.69
N ALA A 114 -0.41 16.52 6.91
CA ALA A 114 0.99 16.97 7.02
C ALA A 114 1.18 18.46 6.70
N THR A 115 0.34 19.02 5.84
CA THR A 115 0.54 20.36 5.27
C THR A 115 -0.46 21.39 5.78
N PHE A 116 -1.70 20.99 6.13
CA PHE A 116 -2.70 21.90 6.70
C PHE A 116 -2.18 22.46 8.04
N LEU A 117 -2.17 23.81 8.15
CA LEU A 117 -1.66 24.55 9.31
C LEU A 117 -0.24 24.12 9.78
N ARG A 118 0.57 23.55 8.89
CA ARG A 118 1.92 22.97 9.11
C ARG A 118 1.93 21.67 9.90
N GLY A 119 0.83 20.94 9.89
CA GLY A 119 0.67 19.63 10.51
C GLY A 119 -0.47 19.57 11.51
N ILE A 120 -1.42 18.64 11.27
CA ILE A 120 -2.51 18.28 12.18
C ILE A 120 -2.54 16.75 12.34
N PRO A 121 -3.06 16.21 13.46
CA PRO A 121 -3.12 14.78 13.67
C PRO A 121 -4.05 14.09 12.66
N PHE A 122 -3.72 12.84 12.29
CA PHE A 122 -4.61 11.99 11.51
C PHE A 122 -4.58 10.53 11.96
N ILE A 123 -5.64 9.79 11.66
CA ILE A 123 -5.81 8.36 11.93
C ILE A 123 -6.15 7.69 10.61
N GLN A 124 -5.49 6.57 10.32
CA GLN A 124 -5.77 5.73 9.16
C GLN A 124 -6.85 4.70 9.49
N ILE A 125 -7.87 4.61 8.65
CA ILE A 125 -8.92 3.58 8.69
C ILE A 125 -8.96 2.90 7.31
N PRO A 126 -8.01 1.98 7.03
CA PRO A 126 -7.86 1.38 5.71
C PRO A 126 -8.98 0.39 5.40
N THR A 127 -9.63 0.55 4.24
CA THR A 127 -10.79 -0.26 3.82
C THR A 127 -10.49 -1.22 2.68
N THR A 128 -9.27 -1.26 2.15
CA THR A 128 -8.83 -2.28 1.19
C THR A 128 -7.74 -3.13 1.80
N LEU A 129 -7.60 -4.40 1.36
CA LEU A 129 -6.54 -5.29 1.85
C LEU A 129 -5.15 -4.68 1.60
N LEU A 130 -4.92 -4.12 0.40
CA LEU A 130 -3.67 -3.44 0.06
C LEU A 130 -3.35 -2.30 1.05
N ALA A 131 -4.34 -1.49 1.41
CA ALA A 131 -4.13 -0.43 2.37
C ALA A 131 -3.88 -0.96 3.79
N GLN A 132 -4.54 -2.06 4.18
CA GLN A 132 -4.35 -2.69 5.48
C GLN A 132 -2.94 -3.24 5.68
N VAL A 133 -2.37 -3.86 4.64
CA VAL A 133 -1.05 -4.51 4.74
C VAL A 133 0.11 -3.65 4.29
N ASP A 134 -0.15 -2.58 3.54
CA ASP A 134 0.93 -1.76 2.94
C ASP A 134 0.73 -0.26 3.15
N SER A 135 -0.11 0.44 2.38
CA SER A 135 -0.06 1.90 2.29
C SER A 135 -0.34 2.64 3.60
N SER A 136 -1.11 2.06 4.55
CA SER A 136 -1.36 2.68 5.86
C SER A 136 -0.19 2.67 6.83
N VAL A 137 0.90 1.96 6.52
CA VAL A 137 2.06 1.78 7.41
C VAL A 137 3.29 2.49 6.85
N GLY A 138 3.99 3.26 7.68
CA GLY A 138 5.29 3.87 7.35
C GLY A 138 5.25 5.29 6.81
N GLY A 139 4.09 5.97 6.92
CA GLY A 139 3.95 7.43 6.82
C GLY A 139 4.24 8.03 5.44
N LYS A 140 4.34 7.24 4.36
CA LYS A 140 4.39 7.80 3.00
C LYS A 140 3.02 8.37 2.67
N THR A 141 2.94 9.68 2.49
CA THR A 141 1.71 10.39 2.11
C THR A 141 1.99 11.26 0.90
N GLY A 142 0.99 11.49 0.05
CA GLY A 142 1.25 12.30 -1.14
C GLY A 142 0.14 12.22 -2.19
N ILE A 143 0.44 12.90 -3.29
CA ILE A 143 -0.42 12.99 -4.46
C ILE A 143 0.39 12.72 -5.74
N ASN A 144 -0.34 12.44 -6.80
CA ASN A 144 0.21 12.30 -8.13
C ASN A 144 0.40 13.69 -8.78
N HIS A 145 1.34 13.75 -9.69
CA HIS A 145 1.57 14.87 -10.59
C HIS A 145 1.37 14.40 -12.04
N LEU A 146 1.09 15.30 -12.97
CA LEU A 146 0.95 14.98 -14.39
C LEU A 146 2.19 14.25 -14.97
N LEU A 147 3.36 14.48 -14.38
CA LEU A 147 4.63 13.90 -14.78
C LEU A 147 5.01 12.61 -14.03
N GLY A 148 4.15 12.11 -13.11
CA GLY A 148 4.44 10.85 -12.41
C GLY A 148 3.64 10.61 -11.14
N LYS A 149 3.52 9.33 -10.77
CA LYS A 149 2.83 8.89 -9.55
C LYS A 149 3.64 9.25 -8.30
N ASN A 150 2.93 9.66 -7.24
CA ASN A 150 3.51 9.89 -5.91
C ASN A 150 4.73 10.82 -5.90
N MET A 151 4.73 11.84 -6.79
CA MET A 151 5.88 12.76 -6.93
C MET A 151 5.89 13.86 -5.88
N VAL A 152 4.75 14.16 -5.27
CA VAL A 152 4.60 15.23 -4.29
C VAL A 152 4.02 14.65 -3.01
N GLY A 153 4.73 14.81 -1.90
CA GLY A 153 4.30 14.22 -0.64
C GLY A 153 5.19 14.53 0.55
N ALA A 154 4.89 13.91 1.66
CA ALA A 154 5.62 14.01 2.90
C ALA A 154 5.69 12.66 3.62
N PHE A 155 6.74 12.46 4.42
CA PHE A 155 6.73 11.43 5.45
C PHE A 155 6.01 11.98 6.68
N TYR A 156 4.80 11.52 6.92
CA TYR A 156 3.96 11.96 8.04
C TYR A 156 3.25 10.77 8.68
N GLN A 157 3.57 10.51 9.95
CA GLN A 157 3.08 9.31 10.64
C GLN A 157 1.68 9.55 11.24
N PRO A 158 0.75 8.58 11.16
CA PRO A 158 -0.56 8.67 11.79
C PRO A 158 -0.45 8.55 13.32
N GLN A 159 -1.50 9.00 14.03
CA GLN A 159 -1.62 8.76 15.47
C GLN A 159 -1.99 7.31 15.80
N ALA A 160 -2.68 6.65 14.89
CA ALA A 160 -3.03 5.24 14.94
C ALA A 160 -3.47 4.74 13.56
N VAL A 161 -3.44 3.42 13.37
CA VAL A 161 -4.08 2.72 12.25
C VAL A 161 -5.12 1.76 12.82
N VAL A 162 -6.36 1.82 12.32
CA VAL A 162 -7.47 0.95 12.79
C VAL A 162 -7.92 0.06 11.63
N ILE A 163 -7.51 -1.21 11.69
CA ILE A 163 -7.77 -2.23 10.67
C ILE A 163 -8.92 -3.11 11.12
N ASP A 164 -10.12 -2.85 10.60
CA ASP A 164 -11.29 -3.70 10.80
C ASP A 164 -11.42 -4.69 9.63
N LEU A 165 -11.30 -5.99 9.91
CA LEU A 165 -11.40 -7.03 8.88
C LEU A 165 -12.79 -7.08 8.24
N ASN A 166 -13.84 -6.65 8.94
CA ASN A 166 -15.20 -6.68 8.40
C ASN A 166 -15.37 -5.85 7.12
N VAL A 167 -14.54 -4.82 6.92
CA VAL A 167 -14.64 -3.98 5.73
C VAL A 167 -14.27 -4.73 4.44
N LEU A 168 -13.51 -5.81 4.56
CA LEU A 168 -13.13 -6.64 3.41
C LEU A 168 -14.33 -7.39 2.80
N ASN A 169 -15.42 -7.60 3.56
CA ASN A 169 -16.65 -8.24 3.02
C ASN A 169 -17.33 -7.44 1.89
N THR A 170 -17.05 -6.15 1.78
CA THR A 170 -17.62 -5.30 0.71
C THR A 170 -16.62 -5.02 -0.41
N LEU A 171 -15.40 -5.55 -0.29
CA LEU A 171 -14.36 -5.40 -1.29
C LEU A 171 -14.53 -6.46 -2.38
N ASP A 172 -14.39 -6.07 -3.64
CA ASP A 172 -14.46 -7.04 -4.73
C ASP A 172 -13.23 -7.98 -4.76
N ASN A 173 -13.40 -9.14 -5.40
CA ASN A 173 -12.36 -10.17 -5.45
C ASN A 173 -11.08 -9.70 -6.16
N ARG A 174 -11.19 -8.80 -7.14
CA ARG A 174 -10.04 -8.24 -7.86
C ARG A 174 -9.17 -7.39 -6.92
N GLN A 175 -9.81 -6.60 -6.06
CA GLN A 175 -9.14 -5.81 -5.03
C GLN A 175 -8.52 -6.67 -3.92
N ILE A 176 -9.17 -7.79 -3.55
CA ILE A 176 -8.57 -8.77 -2.61
C ILE A 176 -7.30 -9.35 -3.23
N SER A 177 -7.36 -9.82 -4.48
CA SER A 177 -6.20 -10.35 -5.21
C SER A 177 -5.08 -9.30 -5.29
N ALA A 178 -5.40 -8.05 -5.61
CA ALA A 178 -4.45 -6.96 -5.64
C ALA A 178 -3.74 -6.75 -4.29
N GLY A 179 -4.47 -6.84 -3.17
CA GLY A 179 -3.88 -6.79 -1.83
C GLY A 179 -2.98 -7.99 -1.52
N LEU A 180 -3.34 -9.19 -2.01
CA LEU A 180 -2.53 -10.41 -1.81
C LEU A 180 -1.16 -10.33 -2.49
N SER A 181 -0.96 -9.55 -3.55
CA SER A 181 0.37 -9.34 -4.15
C SER A 181 1.35 -8.76 -3.14
N GLU A 182 0.90 -7.77 -2.34
CA GLU A 182 1.72 -7.15 -1.31
C GLU A 182 1.98 -8.10 -0.13
N VAL A 183 0.98 -8.92 0.24
CA VAL A 183 1.16 -9.97 1.26
C VAL A 183 2.23 -10.97 0.82
N ILE A 184 2.16 -11.46 -0.44
CA ILE A 184 3.14 -12.41 -1.02
C ILE A 184 4.52 -11.77 -1.07
N LYS A 185 4.63 -10.51 -1.42
CA LYS A 185 5.88 -9.75 -1.43
C LYS A 185 6.63 -9.86 -0.10
N TYR A 186 5.95 -9.73 1.06
CA TYR A 186 6.60 -9.83 2.36
C TYR A 186 7.21 -11.22 2.62
N GLY A 187 6.53 -12.29 2.22
CA GLY A 187 7.09 -13.64 2.28
C GLY A 187 8.36 -13.77 1.42
N LEU A 188 8.35 -13.21 0.22
CA LEU A 188 9.47 -13.28 -0.71
C LEU A 188 10.71 -12.49 -0.28
N ILE A 189 10.51 -11.32 0.34
CA ILE A 189 11.64 -10.43 0.68
C ILE A 189 12.21 -10.66 2.08
N TRP A 190 11.44 -11.30 2.99
CA TRP A 190 11.77 -11.26 4.41
C TRP A 190 11.60 -12.56 5.16
N ASP A 191 10.60 -13.37 4.80
CA ASP A 191 10.14 -14.47 5.66
C ASP A 191 9.69 -15.69 4.83
N LYS A 192 10.57 -16.67 4.72
CA LYS A 192 10.30 -17.91 3.98
C LYS A 192 9.14 -18.71 4.61
N ASP A 193 9.09 -18.81 5.93
CA ASP A 193 8.02 -19.56 6.63
C ASP A 193 6.65 -18.92 6.37
N PHE A 194 6.63 -17.57 6.28
CA PHE A 194 5.42 -16.84 5.89
C PHE A 194 5.03 -17.12 4.43
N PHE A 195 6.00 -17.22 3.51
CA PHE A 195 5.73 -17.61 2.13
C PHE A 195 5.13 -19.03 2.05
N GLU A 196 5.69 -20.01 2.77
CA GLU A 196 5.17 -21.37 2.84
C GLU A 196 3.75 -21.42 3.44
N TYR A 197 3.47 -20.59 4.45
CA TYR A 197 2.11 -20.43 4.98
C TYR A 197 1.13 -19.91 3.92
N LEU A 198 1.54 -18.95 3.10
CA LEU A 198 0.71 -18.41 2.02
C LEU A 198 0.42 -19.44 0.94
N GLU A 199 1.41 -20.27 0.54
CA GLU A 199 1.18 -21.38 -0.41
C GLU A 199 0.09 -22.33 0.08
N GLN A 200 0.08 -22.64 1.38
CA GLN A 200 -0.89 -23.57 1.98
C GLN A 200 -2.28 -22.95 2.13
N ASN A 201 -2.38 -21.62 2.34
CA ASN A 201 -3.61 -20.98 2.76
C ASN A 201 -4.18 -19.94 1.78
N ILE A 202 -3.61 -19.76 0.59
CA ILE A 202 -4.05 -18.74 -0.38
C ILE A 202 -5.55 -18.84 -0.73
N ASP A 203 -6.10 -20.05 -0.79
CA ASP A 203 -7.52 -20.25 -1.11
C ASP A 203 -8.44 -19.86 0.05
N ASN A 204 -8.00 -20.00 1.31
CA ASN A 204 -8.71 -19.51 2.49
C ASN A 204 -8.70 -17.97 2.52
N LEU A 205 -7.57 -17.34 2.19
CA LEU A 205 -7.44 -15.90 2.12
C LEU A 205 -8.39 -15.30 1.07
N LYS A 206 -8.48 -15.89 -0.12
CA LYS A 206 -9.41 -15.47 -1.18
C LYS A 206 -10.88 -15.60 -0.78
N ARG A 207 -11.21 -16.52 0.10
CA ARG A 207 -12.58 -16.72 0.64
C ARG A 207 -12.88 -15.85 1.84
N LEU A 208 -11.97 -14.96 2.22
CA LEU A 208 -12.07 -14.06 3.37
C LEU A 208 -12.21 -14.82 4.70
N ASP A 209 -11.47 -15.93 4.87
CA ASP A 209 -11.35 -16.56 6.18
C ASP A 209 -10.61 -15.62 7.14
N PHE A 210 -11.32 -15.10 8.12
CA PHE A 210 -10.84 -14.03 8.99
C PHE A 210 -9.72 -14.49 9.94
N GLU A 211 -9.62 -15.75 10.29
CA GLU A 211 -8.51 -16.26 11.10
C GLU A 211 -7.19 -16.16 10.30
N HIS A 212 -7.23 -16.64 9.05
CA HIS A 212 -6.08 -16.56 8.14
C HIS A 212 -5.77 -15.11 7.75
N LEU A 213 -6.79 -14.28 7.49
CA LEU A 213 -6.62 -12.86 7.17
C LEU A 213 -6.00 -12.08 8.33
N GLU A 214 -6.48 -12.26 9.57
CA GLU A 214 -5.87 -11.60 10.74
C GLU A 214 -4.40 -11.95 10.88
N HIS A 215 -4.04 -13.22 10.63
CA HIS A 215 -2.66 -13.67 10.66
C HIS A 215 -1.80 -12.98 9.61
N VAL A 216 -2.22 -12.99 8.33
CA VAL A 216 -1.41 -12.41 7.25
C VAL A 216 -1.33 -10.89 7.31
N ILE A 217 -2.40 -10.21 7.72
CA ILE A 217 -2.41 -8.75 7.91
C ILE A 217 -1.45 -8.38 9.05
N TYR A 218 -1.55 -9.07 10.19
CA TYR A 218 -0.64 -8.85 11.31
C TYR A 218 0.82 -9.05 10.91
N ARG A 219 1.14 -10.18 10.26
CA ARG A 219 2.51 -10.50 9.85
C ARG A 219 3.06 -9.52 8.82
N SER A 220 2.25 -9.11 7.84
CA SER A 220 2.63 -8.09 6.86
C SER A 220 2.94 -6.75 7.52
N CYS A 221 2.06 -6.28 8.41
CA CYS A 221 2.29 -5.05 9.18
C CYS A 221 3.54 -5.16 10.06
N GLU A 222 3.79 -6.31 10.69
CA GLU A 222 4.95 -6.54 11.56
C GLU A 222 6.26 -6.47 10.77
N ILE A 223 6.33 -7.13 9.61
CA ILE A 223 7.51 -7.06 8.72
C ILE A 223 7.72 -5.62 8.26
N LYS A 224 6.64 -4.95 7.80
CA LYS A 224 6.75 -3.57 7.35
C LYS A 224 7.17 -2.62 8.47
N ALA A 225 6.57 -2.73 9.65
CA ALA A 225 6.92 -1.92 10.81
C ALA A 225 8.41 -2.06 11.17
N LYS A 226 8.94 -3.28 11.13
CA LYS A 226 10.35 -3.54 11.37
C LYS A 226 11.25 -2.86 10.33
N VAL A 227 10.94 -3.01 9.05
CA VAL A 227 11.71 -2.37 7.97
C VAL A 227 11.63 -0.84 8.06
N VAL A 228 10.46 -0.29 8.41
CA VAL A 228 10.26 1.16 8.57
C VAL A 228 10.99 1.70 9.79
N SER A 229 11.03 0.97 10.90
CA SER A 229 11.78 1.39 12.10
C SER A 229 13.29 1.43 11.87
N GLU A 230 13.82 0.58 10.98
CA GLU A 230 15.25 0.58 10.61
C GLU A 230 15.57 1.65 9.56
N ASP A 231 14.62 2.00 8.67
CA ASP A 231 14.83 2.97 7.58
C ASP A 231 13.53 3.71 7.23
N GLU A 232 13.16 4.67 8.06
CA GLU A 232 11.91 5.43 7.88
C GLU A 232 11.82 6.17 6.53
N LYS A 233 12.94 6.71 6.03
CA LYS A 233 12.97 7.59 4.85
C LYS A 233 13.36 6.89 3.54
N GLU A 234 13.45 5.55 3.55
CA GLU A 234 13.81 4.75 2.35
C GLU A 234 15.16 5.14 1.74
N SER A 235 16.16 5.28 2.57
CA SER A 235 17.53 5.53 2.14
C SER A 235 18.40 4.27 2.04
N GLY A 236 17.92 3.13 2.52
CA GLY A 236 18.63 1.87 2.63
C GLY A 236 17.76 0.64 2.47
N ILE A 237 17.61 -0.16 3.56
CA ILE A 237 16.93 -1.46 3.54
C ILE A 237 15.47 -1.38 3.09
N ARG A 238 14.77 -0.29 3.37
CA ARG A 238 13.36 -0.13 3.00
C ARG A 238 13.11 -0.25 1.49
N ALA A 239 14.14 -0.04 0.66
CA ALA A 239 14.03 -0.20 -0.78
C ALA A 239 13.67 -1.62 -1.22
N ILE A 240 13.91 -2.68 -0.40
CA ILE A 240 13.51 -4.06 -0.71
C ILE A 240 11.98 -4.22 -0.79
N LEU A 241 11.21 -3.36 -0.10
CA LEU A 241 9.75 -3.34 -0.20
C LEU A 241 9.23 -3.06 -1.62
N ASN A 242 10.11 -2.64 -2.51
CA ASN A 242 9.77 -2.40 -3.91
C ASN A 242 10.04 -3.62 -4.83
N LEU A 243 10.08 -4.85 -4.30
CA LEU A 243 10.12 -6.05 -5.14
C LEU A 243 8.92 -6.04 -6.10
N GLY A 244 9.16 -6.25 -7.39
CA GLY A 244 8.15 -6.19 -8.45
C GLY A 244 7.76 -4.78 -8.92
N HIS A 245 8.03 -3.74 -8.14
CA HIS A 245 7.51 -2.38 -8.42
C HIS A 245 8.14 -1.72 -9.64
N THR A 246 9.43 -1.93 -9.95
CA THR A 246 10.04 -1.33 -11.13
C THR A 246 9.37 -1.81 -12.42
N PHE A 247 9.07 -3.11 -12.51
CA PHE A 247 8.30 -3.68 -13.61
C PHE A 247 6.82 -3.27 -13.52
N GLY A 248 6.22 -3.34 -12.32
CA GLY A 248 4.82 -2.97 -12.09
C GLY A 248 4.51 -1.53 -12.46
N HIS A 249 5.33 -0.57 -12.03
CA HIS A 249 5.17 0.84 -12.38
C HIS A 249 5.33 1.06 -13.90
N ALA A 250 6.22 0.31 -14.57
CA ALA A 250 6.34 0.39 -16.03
C ALA A 250 5.05 -0.09 -16.71
N ILE A 251 4.44 -1.19 -16.22
CA ILE A 251 3.13 -1.66 -16.71
C ILE A 251 2.06 -0.60 -16.51
N GLU A 252 1.92 -0.05 -15.29
CA GLU A 252 0.93 0.99 -14.98
C GLU A 252 1.11 2.25 -15.84
N ASN A 253 2.35 2.69 -16.04
CA ASN A 253 2.64 3.86 -16.87
C ASN A 253 2.28 3.65 -18.35
N CYS A 254 2.53 2.45 -18.86
CA CYS A 254 2.27 2.16 -20.29
C CYS A 254 0.79 1.91 -20.58
N LEU A 255 0.05 1.30 -19.63
CA LEU A 255 -1.38 1.01 -19.83
C LEU A 255 -2.27 2.21 -19.50
N GLY A 256 -1.83 3.11 -18.60
CA GLY A 256 -2.66 4.19 -18.08
C GLY A 256 -3.44 3.78 -16.81
N TYR A 257 -4.04 4.79 -16.16
CA TYR A 257 -4.77 4.56 -14.90
C TYR A 257 -6.03 3.72 -15.10
N GLY A 258 -6.26 2.74 -14.22
CA GLY A 258 -7.50 1.98 -14.13
C GLY A 258 -7.55 0.71 -14.95
N GLU A 259 -6.67 0.50 -15.93
CA GLU A 259 -6.61 -0.74 -16.70
C GLU A 259 -6.20 -1.93 -15.82
N TRP A 260 -5.04 -1.82 -15.18
CA TRP A 260 -4.60 -2.76 -14.15
C TRP A 260 -4.59 -2.09 -12.78
N LEU A 261 -5.00 -2.83 -11.76
CA LEU A 261 -4.82 -2.41 -10.38
C LEU A 261 -3.32 -2.48 -10.01
N HIS A 262 -2.90 -1.63 -9.10
CA HIS A 262 -1.51 -1.60 -8.62
C HIS A 262 -1.00 -2.99 -8.23
N GLY A 263 -1.76 -3.73 -7.43
CA GLY A 263 -1.35 -5.08 -7.02
C GLY A 263 -1.31 -6.11 -8.14
N GLU A 264 -2.08 -5.94 -9.22
CA GLU A 264 -1.97 -6.78 -10.43
C GLU A 264 -0.64 -6.52 -11.14
N ALA A 265 -0.30 -5.25 -11.31
CA ALA A 265 0.98 -4.85 -11.92
C ALA A 265 2.18 -5.29 -11.08
N VAL A 266 2.10 -5.14 -9.75
CA VAL A 266 3.13 -5.60 -8.82
C VAL A 266 3.24 -7.13 -8.82
N GLY A 267 2.12 -7.87 -8.84
CA GLY A 267 2.12 -9.35 -8.92
C GLY A 267 2.84 -9.86 -10.17
N CYS A 268 2.49 -9.31 -11.34
CA CYS A 268 3.21 -9.58 -12.59
C CYS A 268 4.69 -9.18 -12.47
N GLY A 269 4.97 -8.00 -11.93
CA GLY A 269 6.33 -7.50 -11.72
C GLY A 269 7.17 -8.40 -10.79
N ILE A 270 6.57 -9.05 -9.80
CA ILE A 270 7.23 -10.04 -8.95
C ILE A 270 7.65 -11.26 -9.77
N VAL A 271 6.80 -11.73 -10.69
CA VAL A 271 7.16 -12.85 -11.60
C VAL A 271 8.31 -12.46 -12.53
N LEU A 272 8.30 -11.24 -13.08
CA LEU A 272 9.39 -10.74 -13.92
C LEU A 272 10.71 -10.61 -13.12
N ALA A 273 10.63 -10.11 -11.88
CA ALA A 273 11.80 -10.07 -10.98
C ALA A 273 12.31 -11.47 -10.63
N ALA A 274 11.42 -12.46 -10.44
CA ALA A 274 11.79 -13.85 -10.22
C ALA A 274 12.44 -14.48 -11.47
N LYS A 275 11.95 -14.18 -12.69
CA LYS A 275 12.62 -14.58 -13.95
C LYS A 275 14.05 -14.01 -14.01
N MET A 276 14.24 -12.74 -13.64
CA MET A 276 15.58 -12.13 -13.56
C MET A 276 16.46 -12.86 -12.53
N SER A 277 15.93 -13.15 -11.34
CA SER A 277 16.67 -13.84 -10.28
C SER A 277 17.07 -15.28 -10.70
N LEU A 278 16.19 -15.98 -11.41
CA LEU A 278 16.47 -17.29 -11.99
C LEU A 278 17.60 -17.21 -13.03
N ALA A 279 17.54 -16.25 -13.95
CA ALA A 279 18.58 -16.03 -14.97
C ALA A 279 19.95 -15.69 -14.37
N GLN A 280 19.99 -15.06 -13.18
CA GLN A 280 21.22 -14.81 -12.43
C GLN A 280 21.69 -16.04 -11.61
N GLY A 281 20.92 -17.14 -11.58
CA GLY A 281 21.20 -18.30 -10.75
C GLY A 281 20.98 -18.08 -9.25
N TRP A 282 20.20 -17.08 -8.87
CA TRP A 282 19.88 -16.75 -7.47
C TRP A 282 18.61 -17.44 -6.97
N LEU A 283 17.77 -17.90 -7.88
CA LEU A 283 16.66 -18.82 -7.64
C LEU A 283 16.89 -20.12 -8.40
N SER A 284 16.41 -21.22 -7.84
CA SER A 284 16.24 -22.48 -8.56
C SER A 284 14.96 -22.45 -9.41
N GLU A 285 14.87 -23.31 -10.41
CA GLU A 285 13.64 -23.53 -11.20
C GLU A 285 12.44 -23.84 -10.30
N SER A 286 12.64 -24.67 -9.27
CA SER A 286 11.58 -25.00 -8.31
C SER A 286 11.08 -23.82 -7.53
N GLU A 287 11.96 -22.91 -7.06
CA GLU A 287 11.57 -21.70 -6.34
C GLU A 287 10.84 -20.71 -7.27
N PHE A 288 11.30 -20.58 -8.52
CA PHE A 288 10.60 -19.78 -9.52
C PHE A 288 9.19 -20.29 -9.79
N ASP A 289 9.02 -21.61 -9.95
CA ASP A 289 7.71 -22.22 -10.17
C ASP A 289 6.78 -22.04 -8.95
N GLN A 290 7.30 -22.15 -7.73
CA GLN A 290 6.55 -21.87 -6.50
C GLN A 290 6.03 -20.42 -6.50
N ILE A 291 6.90 -19.46 -6.79
CA ILE A 291 6.53 -18.03 -6.85
C ILE A 291 5.45 -17.78 -7.90
N LYS A 292 5.69 -18.24 -9.14
CA LYS A 292 4.75 -18.09 -10.26
C LYS A 292 3.39 -18.71 -9.96
N ASN A 293 3.41 -19.93 -9.40
CA ASN A 293 2.18 -20.65 -9.05
C ASN A 293 1.40 -19.96 -7.93
N LEU A 294 2.06 -19.42 -6.90
CA LEU A 294 1.39 -18.69 -5.82
C LEU A 294 0.74 -17.42 -6.34
N ILE A 295 1.42 -16.63 -7.19
CA ILE A 295 0.87 -15.44 -7.85
C ILE A 295 -0.36 -15.81 -8.70
N ALA A 296 -0.27 -16.88 -9.52
CA ALA A 296 -1.40 -17.36 -10.32
C ALA A 296 -2.59 -17.79 -9.44
N ARG A 297 -2.34 -18.55 -8.36
CA ARG A 297 -3.38 -18.99 -7.40
C ARG A 297 -4.02 -17.83 -6.64
N ALA A 298 -3.31 -16.72 -6.47
CA ALA A 298 -3.87 -15.48 -5.93
C ALA A 298 -4.77 -14.73 -6.93
N ASN A 299 -5.03 -15.28 -8.13
CA ASN A 299 -5.76 -14.68 -9.24
C ASN A 299 -5.10 -13.40 -9.77
N LEU A 300 -3.77 -13.34 -9.75
CA LEU A 300 -2.97 -12.23 -10.27
C LEU A 300 -2.39 -12.59 -11.64
N PRO A 301 -2.18 -11.59 -12.52
CA PRO A 301 -1.48 -11.80 -13.79
C PRO A 301 -0.05 -12.31 -13.58
N ILE A 302 0.35 -13.28 -14.39
CA ILE A 302 1.70 -13.86 -14.39
C ILE A 302 2.48 -13.56 -15.68
N GLU A 303 1.81 -13.00 -16.66
CA GLU A 303 2.39 -12.56 -17.93
C GLU A 303 2.20 -11.05 -18.08
N LYS A 304 3.22 -10.37 -18.60
CA LYS A 304 3.11 -8.94 -18.87
C LYS A 304 2.13 -8.68 -20.02
N PRO A 305 1.45 -7.52 -20.03
CA PRO A 305 0.66 -7.12 -21.18
C PRO A 305 1.57 -6.87 -22.40
N ASP A 306 0.96 -6.88 -23.60
CA ASP A 306 1.66 -6.57 -24.85
C ASP A 306 2.01 -5.09 -24.90
N ILE A 307 3.23 -4.76 -24.47
CA ILE A 307 3.78 -3.40 -24.46
C ILE A 307 5.06 -3.40 -25.29
N PRO A 308 5.20 -2.48 -26.28
CA PRO A 308 6.43 -2.34 -27.05
C PRO A 308 7.66 -2.13 -26.14
N TYR A 309 8.76 -2.81 -26.47
CA TYR A 309 10.01 -2.78 -25.69
C TYR A 309 10.45 -1.36 -25.32
N GLU A 310 10.49 -0.45 -26.29
CA GLU A 310 10.95 0.93 -26.09
C GLU A 310 10.09 1.69 -25.06
N ASN A 311 8.78 1.44 -25.07
CA ASN A 311 7.87 2.06 -24.10
C ASN A 311 8.11 1.48 -22.70
N PHE A 312 8.25 0.16 -22.60
CA PHE A 312 8.47 -0.53 -21.32
C PHE A 312 9.79 -0.11 -20.67
N ILE A 313 10.89 -0.19 -21.42
CA ILE A 313 12.22 0.18 -20.92
C ILE A 313 12.32 1.69 -20.62
N GLY A 314 11.62 2.51 -21.43
CA GLY A 314 11.49 3.94 -21.19
C GLY A 314 10.79 4.24 -19.87
N ALA A 315 9.67 3.55 -19.58
CA ALA A 315 8.94 3.67 -18.33
C ALA A 315 9.76 3.19 -17.13
N MET A 316 10.50 2.07 -17.27
CA MET A 316 11.41 1.61 -16.23
C MET A 316 12.49 2.64 -15.89
N ARG A 317 13.05 3.35 -16.88
CA ARG A 317 14.07 4.40 -16.69
C ARG A 317 13.55 5.62 -15.92
N LEU A 318 12.26 5.86 -15.90
CA LEU A 318 11.62 6.94 -15.13
C LEU A 318 11.43 6.62 -13.65
N ASP A 319 11.71 5.38 -13.21
CA ASP A 319 11.58 5.00 -11.79
C ASP A 319 12.53 5.86 -10.92
N LYS A 320 12.01 6.38 -9.83
CA LYS A 320 12.72 7.28 -8.88
C LYS A 320 13.98 6.68 -8.25
N LYS A 321 14.12 5.35 -8.29
CA LYS A 321 15.26 4.62 -7.73
C LYS A 321 16.49 4.69 -8.62
N ASN A 322 16.32 5.07 -9.89
CA ASN A 322 17.40 5.09 -10.86
C ASN A 322 18.37 6.22 -10.53
N LYS A 323 19.65 5.87 -10.46
CA LYS A 323 20.77 6.81 -10.30
C LYS A 323 21.61 6.72 -11.56
N ASP A 324 22.06 7.86 -12.06
CA ASP A 324 22.99 7.95 -13.20
C ASP A 324 22.51 7.20 -14.47
N LYS A 325 21.18 7.13 -14.72
CA LYS A 325 20.53 6.41 -15.83
C LYS A 325 20.60 4.87 -15.76
N GLU A 326 21.07 4.30 -14.65
CA GLU A 326 21.07 2.86 -14.43
C GLU A 326 19.76 2.42 -13.78
N ILE A 327 19.19 1.31 -14.25
CA ILE A 327 17.97 0.72 -13.68
C ILE A 327 18.37 -0.14 -12.49
N TYR A 328 17.85 0.21 -11.31
CA TYR A 328 17.98 -0.60 -10.11
C TYR A 328 16.75 -1.49 -9.94
N LEU A 329 16.99 -2.79 -9.76
CA LEU A 329 15.96 -3.79 -9.52
C LEU A 329 16.04 -4.29 -8.08
N VAL A 330 14.90 -4.67 -7.53
CA VAL A 330 14.85 -5.52 -6.34
C VAL A 330 14.69 -6.95 -6.83
N LEU A 331 15.63 -7.81 -6.50
CA LEU A 331 15.68 -9.20 -6.96
C LEU A 331 15.82 -10.15 -5.77
N GLN A 332 15.26 -11.36 -5.89
CA GLN A 332 15.33 -12.39 -4.86
C GLN A 332 16.68 -13.12 -4.89
N GLN A 333 17.22 -13.40 -3.70
CA GLN A 333 18.33 -14.34 -3.48
C GLN A 333 17.86 -15.55 -2.67
N GLY A 334 16.99 -16.38 -3.28
CA GLY A 334 16.16 -17.35 -2.58
C GLY A 334 14.86 -16.76 -2.06
N ILE A 335 13.90 -17.60 -1.69
CA ILE A 335 12.65 -17.19 -1.04
C ILE A 335 12.94 -16.69 0.38
N GLY A 336 12.39 -15.54 0.75
CA GLY A 336 12.60 -14.90 2.05
C GLY A 336 13.78 -13.93 2.10
N LYS A 337 14.45 -13.70 0.97
CA LYS A 337 15.58 -12.74 0.91
C LYS A 337 15.62 -12.01 -0.42
N ALA A 338 15.77 -10.68 -0.37
CA ALA A 338 15.91 -9.84 -1.55
C ALA A 338 17.02 -8.80 -1.40
N ILE A 339 17.53 -8.33 -2.53
CA ILE A 339 18.54 -7.27 -2.62
C ILE A 339 18.12 -6.21 -3.63
N VAL A 340 18.65 -5.00 -3.45
CA VAL A 340 18.59 -3.93 -4.45
C VAL A 340 19.87 -3.97 -5.25
N THR A 341 19.79 -4.07 -6.57
CA THR A 341 20.99 -4.24 -7.40
C THR A 341 20.81 -3.65 -8.81
N ASN A 342 21.89 -3.18 -9.41
CA ASN A 342 22.06 -2.91 -10.83
C ASN A 342 23.06 -3.90 -11.47
N ASN A 343 23.63 -4.82 -10.68
CA ASN A 343 24.56 -5.84 -11.15
C ASN A 343 23.79 -7.08 -11.62
N TYR A 344 23.24 -7.03 -12.82
CA TYR A 344 22.55 -8.11 -13.51
C TYR A 344 22.83 -8.05 -15.02
N SER A 345 22.56 -9.13 -15.75
CA SER A 345 22.73 -9.19 -17.21
C SER A 345 21.70 -8.30 -17.93
N SER A 346 22.17 -7.25 -18.61
CA SER A 346 21.28 -6.40 -19.43
C SER A 346 20.63 -7.18 -20.56
N SER A 347 21.33 -8.14 -21.18
CA SER A 347 20.75 -8.99 -22.23
C SER A 347 19.62 -9.88 -21.70
N GLU A 348 19.69 -10.34 -20.44
CA GLU A 348 18.60 -11.09 -19.82
C GLU A 348 17.40 -10.17 -19.51
N LEU A 349 17.64 -8.93 -19.06
CA LEU A 349 16.56 -7.96 -18.90
C LEU A 349 15.84 -7.71 -20.23
N ASP A 350 16.61 -7.49 -21.33
CA ASP A 350 16.06 -7.29 -22.67
C ASP A 350 15.24 -8.50 -23.12
N ASN A 351 15.73 -9.72 -22.90
CA ASN A 351 15.03 -10.96 -23.21
C ASN A 351 13.69 -11.08 -22.43
N ILE A 352 13.68 -10.73 -21.15
CA ILE A 352 12.47 -10.79 -20.29
C ILE A 352 11.44 -9.77 -20.68
N ILE A 353 11.87 -8.57 -21.12
CA ILE A 353 10.96 -7.53 -21.57
C ILE A 353 10.39 -7.85 -22.98
N ASN A 354 11.16 -8.50 -23.85
CA ASN A 354 10.73 -8.84 -25.22
C ASN A 354 9.82 -10.07 -25.29
N ASN A 355 9.87 -10.97 -24.31
CA ASN A 355 9.09 -12.21 -24.21
C ASN A 355 8.01 -12.11 -23.12
#